data_3859d51f1f0f66c960a6ce12e281d49f
#
_entry.id   3859d51f1f0f66c960a6ce12e281d49f
#
_cell.length_a   1.000
_cell.length_b   1.000
_cell.length_c   1.000
_cell.angle_alpha   90.00
_cell.angle_beta   90.00
_cell.angle_gamma   90.00
#
_symmetry.space_group_name_H-M   'P 1'
#
loop_
_entity.id
_entity.type
_entity.pdbx_description
1 polymer ?
#
loop_
_entity_poly.entity_id
_entity_poly.type
_entity_poly.pdbx_seq_one_letter_code
_entity_poly.pdbx_strand_id
1 'polypeptide(L)'
;MHVNPSFIYAVFLWPYFEDIERKKSNPSQNDFDTIFTKVIESQAKYISIPDFFKSTIFTIWSLQNSFLNLSSRNIHYVTSLNKFRAAYDFFYIRSLIDPDLEKFADKWYEIQKTVKSKKTMRKSNYNGKRKKR
;
A
#
# COMPACT_ATOMS: atom_id res chain seq x y z
N MET A 1 -0.69 -6.43 -18.00
CA MET A 1 -0.83 -6.10 -16.56
C MET A 1 -1.84 -4.97 -16.42
N HIS A 2 -2.87 -5.21 -15.61
CA HIS A 2 -3.93 -4.23 -15.43
C HIS A 2 -3.60 -3.33 -14.25
N VAL A 3 -3.40 -2.03 -14.51
CA VAL A 3 -3.08 -1.08 -13.45
C VAL A 3 -4.35 -0.37 -13.00
N ASN A 4 -4.63 -0.45 -11.71
CA ASN A 4 -5.79 0.21 -11.11
C ASN A 4 -5.56 1.73 -11.11
N PRO A 5 -6.51 2.54 -11.63
CA PRO A 5 -6.34 4.00 -11.64
C PRO A 5 -6.06 4.61 -10.28
N SER A 6 -6.64 4.06 -9.20
CA SER A 6 -6.37 4.57 -7.84
C SER A 6 -4.90 4.43 -7.46
N PHE A 7 -4.23 3.38 -7.95
CA PHE A 7 -2.80 3.19 -7.71
C PHE A 7 -1.98 4.30 -8.37
N ILE A 8 -2.37 4.71 -9.57
CA ILE A 8 -1.69 5.80 -10.29
C ILE A 8 -1.80 7.10 -9.49
N TYR A 9 -3.00 7.40 -8.97
CA TYR A 9 -3.18 8.57 -8.11
C TYR A 9 -2.31 8.49 -6.86
N ALA A 10 -2.22 7.30 -6.25
CA ALA A 10 -1.39 7.11 -5.05
C ALA A 10 0.08 7.45 -5.34
N VAL A 11 0.60 7.01 -6.48
CA VAL A 11 1.99 7.27 -6.89
C VAL A 11 2.19 8.77 -7.14
N PHE A 12 1.27 9.40 -7.86
CA PHE A 12 1.40 10.81 -8.25
C PHE A 12 1.30 11.76 -7.07
N LEU A 13 0.44 11.45 -6.10
CA LEU A 13 0.15 12.36 -4.99
C LEU A 13 1.05 12.14 -3.79
N TRP A 14 1.79 11.04 -3.74
CA TRP A 14 2.66 10.70 -2.61
C TRP A 14 3.70 11.80 -2.30
N PRO A 15 4.37 12.40 -3.31
CA PRO A 15 5.33 13.46 -3.00
C PRO A 15 4.73 14.64 -2.24
N TYR A 16 3.48 14.96 -2.49
CA TYR A 16 2.78 16.04 -1.76
C TYR A 16 2.56 15.64 -0.30
N PHE A 17 2.21 14.37 -0.07
CA PHE A 17 2.06 13.84 1.28
C PHE A 17 3.38 13.91 2.03
N GLU A 18 4.47 13.44 1.42
CA GLU A 18 5.80 13.46 2.04
C GLU A 18 6.25 14.88 2.36
N ASP A 19 5.96 15.82 1.48
CA ASP A 19 6.35 17.22 1.67
C ASP A 19 5.68 17.83 2.90
N ILE A 20 4.38 17.58 3.05
CA ILE A 20 3.63 18.09 4.20
C ILE A 20 4.12 17.41 5.48
N GLU A 21 4.34 16.09 5.43
CA GLU A 21 4.82 15.34 6.59
C GLU A 21 6.18 15.84 7.07
N ARG A 22 7.09 16.12 6.15
CA ARG A 22 8.43 16.63 6.48
C ARG A 22 8.40 18.00 7.14
N LYS A 23 7.46 18.86 6.76
CA LYS A 23 7.35 20.22 7.29
C LYS A 23 6.69 20.28 8.65
N LYS A 24 6.29 19.14 9.16
CA LYS A 24 5.56 19.06 10.41
C LYS A 24 6.47 19.18 11.61
N SER A 25 6.10 20.05 12.58
CA SER A 25 6.89 20.28 13.77
C SER A 25 6.54 19.36 14.93
N ASN A 26 5.31 18.81 14.95
CA ASN A 26 4.85 17.92 16.04
C ASN A 26 4.14 16.69 15.49
N PRO A 27 4.76 15.49 15.55
CA PRO A 27 4.07 14.26 15.15
C PRO A 27 3.03 13.91 16.21
N SER A 28 1.75 13.88 15.82
CA SER A 28 0.67 13.35 16.64
C SER A 28 0.04 12.15 15.93
N GLN A 29 -0.70 11.34 16.69
CA GLN A 29 -1.27 10.10 16.16
C GLN A 29 -2.30 10.32 15.04
N ASN A 30 -2.96 11.47 15.04
CA ASN A 30 -4.00 11.79 14.06
C ASN A 30 -3.45 12.50 12.83
N ASP A 31 -2.13 12.61 12.74
CA ASP A 31 -1.49 13.41 11.69
C ASP A 31 -1.66 12.81 10.31
N PHE A 32 -1.69 11.49 10.21
CA PHE A 32 -1.85 10.85 8.91
C PHE A 32 -3.17 11.25 8.27
N ASP A 33 -4.28 11.15 9.00
CA ASP A 33 -5.60 11.50 8.47
C ASP A 33 -5.66 12.96 8.06
N THR A 34 -5.09 13.83 8.87
CA THR A 34 -5.06 15.28 8.61
C THR A 34 -4.26 15.58 7.35
N ILE A 35 -3.07 14.99 7.23
CA ILE A 35 -2.21 15.20 6.06
C ILE A 35 -2.88 14.65 4.80
N PHE A 36 -3.45 13.46 4.89
CA PHE A 36 -4.16 12.86 3.77
C PHE A 36 -5.26 13.77 3.27
N THR A 37 -6.10 14.27 4.17
CA THR A 37 -7.18 15.17 3.83
C THR A 37 -6.68 16.44 3.16
N LYS A 38 -5.61 17.04 3.69
CA LYS A 38 -5.01 18.24 3.12
C LYS A 38 -4.51 18.01 1.69
N VAL A 39 -3.85 16.87 1.46
CA VAL A 39 -3.35 16.55 0.12
C VAL A 39 -4.51 16.41 -0.86
N ILE A 40 -5.52 15.62 -0.48
CA ILE A 40 -6.66 15.38 -1.35
C ILE A 40 -7.40 16.69 -1.66
N GLU A 41 -7.66 17.51 -0.65
CA GLU A 41 -8.36 18.78 -0.83
C GLU A 41 -7.57 19.75 -1.71
N SER A 42 -6.25 19.84 -1.51
CA SER A 42 -5.43 20.74 -2.30
C SER A 42 -5.37 20.32 -3.77
N GLN A 43 -5.36 19.05 -4.04
CA GLN A 43 -5.29 18.53 -5.41
C GLN A 43 -6.65 18.48 -6.09
N ALA A 44 -7.74 18.45 -5.32
CA ALA A 44 -9.09 18.46 -5.88
C ALA A 44 -9.37 19.71 -6.71
N LYS A 45 -8.62 20.77 -6.51
CA LYS A 45 -8.71 21.99 -7.31
C LYS A 45 -8.26 21.79 -8.75
N TYR A 46 -7.40 20.81 -8.97
CA TYR A 46 -6.75 20.59 -10.27
C TYR A 46 -7.21 19.31 -10.95
N ILE A 47 -7.53 18.29 -10.16
CA ILE A 47 -7.93 16.98 -10.66
C ILE A 47 -9.14 16.49 -9.88
N SER A 48 -10.00 15.73 -10.57
CA SER A 48 -11.16 15.11 -9.93
C SER A 48 -10.77 13.70 -9.46
N ILE A 49 -10.85 13.46 -8.15
CA ILE A 49 -10.52 12.16 -7.56
C ILE A 49 -11.83 11.53 -7.08
N PRO A 50 -12.29 10.42 -7.72
CA PRO A 50 -13.49 9.73 -7.25
C PRO A 50 -13.36 9.28 -5.80
N ASP A 51 -14.45 9.32 -5.05
CA ASP A 51 -14.43 9.01 -3.62
C ASP A 51 -13.92 7.60 -3.33
N PHE A 52 -14.30 6.62 -4.14
CA PHE A 52 -13.83 5.26 -3.91
C PHE A 52 -12.31 5.11 -4.16
N PHE A 53 -11.72 5.96 -4.98
CA PHE A 53 -10.26 5.98 -5.15
C PHE A 53 -9.57 6.53 -3.90
N LYS A 54 -10.20 7.50 -3.23
CA LYS A 54 -9.64 8.07 -2.00
C LYS A 54 -9.42 7.01 -0.93
N SER A 55 -10.39 6.11 -0.78
CA SER A 55 -10.30 5.02 0.18
C SER A 55 -9.12 4.09 -0.13
N THR A 56 -8.89 3.75 -1.39
CA THR A 56 -7.76 2.92 -1.80
C THR A 56 -6.43 3.63 -1.57
N ILE A 57 -6.34 4.91 -1.94
CA ILE A 57 -5.13 5.72 -1.73
C ILE A 57 -4.81 5.79 -0.23
N PHE A 58 -5.82 6.04 0.59
CA PHE A 58 -5.68 6.09 2.05
C PHE A 58 -5.06 4.80 2.57
N THR A 59 -5.60 3.65 2.15
CA THR A 59 -5.13 2.34 2.60
C THR A 59 -3.69 2.08 2.16
N ILE A 60 -3.37 2.36 0.88
CA ILE A 60 -2.01 2.17 0.37
C ILE A 60 -1.01 2.99 1.18
N TRP A 61 -1.31 4.26 1.39
CA TRP A 61 -0.39 5.16 2.12
C TRP A 61 -0.29 4.80 3.60
N SER A 62 -1.41 4.41 4.23
CA SER A 62 -1.40 4.09 5.66
C SER A 62 -0.58 2.85 5.98
N LEU A 63 -0.39 1.95 5.01
CA LEU A 63 0.39 0.74 5.20
C LEU A 63 1.89 0.93 4.99
N GLN A 64 2.32 2.08 4.49
CA GLN A 64 3.73 2.25 4.12
C GLN A 64 4.67 2.10 5.32
N ASN A 65 4.32 2.66 6.45
CA ASN A 65 5.16 2.53 7.65
C ASN A 65 5.18 1.09 8.18
N SER A 66 4.13 0.33 7.94
CA SER A 66 4.07 -1.08 8.35
C SER A 66 5.12 -1.94 7.66
N PHE A 67 5.54 -1.57 6.45
CA PHE A 67 6.58 -2.32 5.74
C PHE A 67 7.96 -2.16 6.38
N LEU A 68 8.11 -1.23 7.31
CA LEU A 68 9.36 -1.06 8.06
C LEU A 68 9.41 -1.95 9.30
N ASN A 69 8.35 -2.67 9.60
CA ASN A 69 8.25 -3.57 10.76
C ASN A 69 8.23 -5.01 10.29
N LEU A 70 9.33 -5.74 10.53
CA LEU A 70 9.51 -7.12 10.06
C LEU A 70 9.19 -8.16 11.12
N SER A 71 8.43 -7.80 12.16
CA SER A 71 7.98 -8.78 13.16
C SER A 71 6.99 -9.77 12.53
N SER A 72 6.98 -11.00 13.04
CA SER A 72 6.09 -12.05 12.53
C SER A 72 4.62 -11.65 12.63
N ARG A 73 4.24 -10.99 13.72
CA ARG A 73 2.87 -10.52 13.92
C ARG A 73 2.48 -9.51 12.84
N ASN A 74 3.35 -8.54 12.56
CA ASN A 74 3.06 -7.52 11.56
C ASN A 74 3.01 -8.12 10.15
N ILE A 75 3.94 -9.01 9.84
CA ILE A 75 3.95 -9.68 8.54
C ILE A 75 2.64 -10.44 8.33
N HIS A 76 2.20 -11.18 9.32
CA HIS A 76 0.93 -11.92 9.24
C HIS A 76 -0.26 -10.97 9.03
N TYR A 77 -0.29 -9.88 9.79
CA TYR A 77 -1.37 -8.89 9.67
C TYR A 77 -1.40 -8.25 8.28
N VAL A 78 -0.25 -7.72 7.83
CA VAL A 78 -0.17 -6.98 6.57
C VAL A 78 -0.50 -7.88 5.37
N THR A 79 0.02 -9.11 5.37
CA THR A 79 -0.21 -10.04 4.26
C THR A 79 -1.64 -10.56 4.20
N SER A 80 -2.40 -10.42 5.30
CA SER A 80 -3.81 -10.83 5.33
C SER A 80 -4.75 -9.79 4.72
N LEU A 81 -4.28 -8.57 4.50
CA LEU A 81 -5.12 -7.47 4.04
C LEU A 81 -5.39 -7.56 2.54
N ASN A 82 -6.61 -7.21 2.13
CA ASN A 82 -7.00 -7.23 0.72
C ASN A 82 -6.15 -6.31 -0.15
N LYS A 83 -5.68 -5.20 0.41
CA LYS A 83 -4.88 -4.22 -0.32
C LYS A 83 -3.37 -4.43 -0.16
N PHE A 84 -2.96 -5.56 0.41
CA PHE A 84 -1.54 -5.85 0.60
C PHE A 84 -0.76 -5.73 -0.69
N ARG A 85 -1.24 -6.34 -1.77
CA ARG A 85 -0.51 -6.36 -3.04
C ARG A 85 -0.29 -4.94 -3.59
N ALA A 86 -1.34 -4.13 -3.59
CA ALA A 86 -1.23 -2.76 -4.07
C ALA A 86 -0.28 -1.93 -3.20
N ALA A 87 -0.38 -2.08 -1.87
CA ALA A 87 0.49 -1.37 -0.94
C ALA A 87 1.94 -1.82 -1.08
N TYR A 88 2.18 -3.12 -1.27
CA TYR A 88 3.52 -3.64 -1.49
C TYR A 88 4.12 -3.12 -2.81
N ASP A 89 3.35 -3.16 -3.90
CA ASP A 89 3.83 -2.66 -5.18
C ASP A 89 4.23 -1.18 -5.08
N PHE A 90 3.45 -0.40 -4.33
CA PHE A 90 3.75 1.00 -4.08
C PHE A 90 5.05 1.15 -3.28
N PHE A 91 5.21 0.35 -2.22
CA PHE A 91 6.44 0.36 -1.40
C PHE A 91 7.66 -0.02 -2.25
N TYR A 92 7.51 -1.02 -3.12
CA TYR A 92 8.59 -1.43 -4.00
C TYR A 92 9.03 -0.28 -4.92
N ILE A 93 8.08 0.45 -5.49
CA ILE A 93 8.39 1.61 -6.32
C ILE A 93 9.15 2.67 -5.51
N ARG A 94 8.73 2.92 -4.28
CA ARG A 94 9.43 3.86 -3.40
C ARG A 94 10.86 3.42 -3.15
N SER A 95 11.09 2.12 -3.01
CA SER A 95 12.43 1.58 -2.74
C SER A 95 13.38 1.76 -3.91
N LEU A 96 12.86 1.90 -5.13
CA LEU A 96 13.69 2.15 -6.31
C LEU A 96 14.26 3.57 -6.30
N ILE A 97 13.63 4.47 -5.56
CA ILE A 97 14.03 5.87 -5.47
C ILE A 97 14.80 6.13 -4.17
N ASP A 98 14.40 5.47 -3.09
CA ASP A 98 14.95 5.69 -1.74
C ASP A 98 15.77 4.47 -1.31
N PRO A 99 17.13 4.58 -1.30
CA PRO A 99 18.00 3.46 -0.92
C PRO A 99 17.77 2.94 0.50
N ASP A 100 17.26 3.78 1.41
CA ASP A 100 17.01 3.37 2.79
C ASP A 100 15.93 2.31 2.89
N LEU A 101 15.06 2.21 1.87
CA LEU A 101 13.97 1.24 1.85
C LEU A 101 14.36 -0.09 1.19
N GLU A 102 15.51 -0.15 0.54
CA GLU A 102 15.89 -1.30 -0.31
C GLU A 102 15.92 -2.61 0.47
N LYS A 103 16.53 -2.61 1.65
CA LYS A 103 16.63 -3.83 2.46
C LYS A 103 15.26 -4.34 2.91
N PHE A 104 14.34 -3.43 3.21
CA PHE A 104 12.97 -3.81 3.56
C PHE A 104 12.22 -4.35 2.36
N ALA A 105 12.39 -3.71 1.20
CA ALA A 105 11.75 -4.16 -0.02
C ALA A 105 12.22 -5.55 -0.42
N ASP A 106 13.51 -5.87 -0.23
CA ASP A 106 14.06 -7.20 -0.51
C ASP A 106 13.41 -8.26 0.38
N LYS A 107 13.23 -7.95 1.66
CA LYS A 107 12.56 -8.87 2.60
C LYS A 107 11.10 -9.09 2.21
N TRP A 108 10.38 -8.02 1.90
CA TRP A 108 8.98 -8.12 1.50
C TRP A 108 8.80 -8.80 0.13
N TYR A 109 9.80 -8.69 -0.74
CA TYR A 109 9.79 -9.42 -2.00
C TYR A 109 9.73 -10.94 -1.76
N GLU A 110 10.53 -11.42 -0.83
CA GLU A 110 10.52 -12.86 -0.48
C GLU A 110 9.20 -13.23 0.20
N ILE A 111 8.70 -12.39 1.09
CA ILE A 111 7.45 -12.63 1.80
C ILE A 111 6.26 -12.72 0.83
N GLN A 112 6.19 -11.80 -0.14
CA GLN A 112 5.05 -11.77 -1.06
C GLN A 112 5.01 -12.99 -1.97
N LYS A 113 6.15 -13.60 -2.26
CA LYS A 113 6.18 -14.87 -3.01
C LYS A 113 5.43 -15.97 -2.27
N THR A 114 5.62 -16.05 -0.97
CA THR A 114 4.95 -17.05 -0.13
C THR A 114 3.44 -16.84 -0.11
N VAL A 115 3.00 -15.58 0.02
CA VAL A 115 1.58 -15.24 0.02
C VAL A 115 0.92 -15.61 -1.30
N LYS A 116 1.57 -15.27 -2.40
CA LYS A 116 1.07 -15.58 -3.75
C LYS A 116 0.92 -17.09 -3.94
N SER A 117 1.91 -17.86 -3.49
CA SER A 117 1.88 -19.31 -3.58
C SER A 117 0.70 -19.90 -2.79
N LYS A 118 0.48 -19.44 -1.57
CA LYS A 118 -0.63 -19.89 -0.72
C LYS A 118 -1.99 -19.59 -1.34
N LYS A 119 -2.16 -18.39 -1.89
CA LYS A 119 -3.40 -18.00 -2.55
C LYS A 119 -3.69 -18.85 -3.78
N THR A 120 -2.66 -19.17 -4.56
CA THR A 120 -2.79 -20.03 -5.72
C THR A 120 -3.21 -21.44 -5.32
N MET A 121 -2.62 -22.00 -4.26
CA MET A 121 -2.97 -23.29 -3.74
C MET A 121 -4.42 -23.35 -3.24
N ARG A 122 -4.87 -22.33 -2.50
CA ARG A 122 -6.25 -22.25 -2.02
C ARG A 122 -7.24 -22.20 -3.17
N LYS A 123 -6.94 -21.42 -4.20
CA LYS A 123 -7.79 -21.29 -5.37
C LYS A 123 -7.88 -22.61 -6.14
N SER A 124 -6.77 -23.32 -6.27
CA SER A 124 -6.72 -24.62 -6.93
C SER A 124 -7.57 -25.64 -6.16
N ASN A 125 -7.42 -25.69 -4.85
CA ASN A 125 -8.19 -26.61 -3.99
C ASN A 125 -9.69 -26.32 -4.06
N TYR A 126 -10.07 -25.07 -4.08
CA TYR A 126 -11.47 -24.67 -4.19
C TYR A 126 -12.08 -25.12 -5.51
N ASN A 127 -11.37 -24.92 -6.62
CA ASN A 127 -11.82 -25.34 -7.94
C ASN A 127 -11.91 -26.86 -8.05
N GLY A 128 -10.98 -27.59 -7.38
CA GLY A 128 -11.01 -29.04 -7.31
C GLY A 128 -12.26 -29.57 -6.63
N LYS A 129 -12.67 -28.93 -5.53
CA LYS A 129 -13.88 -29.31 -4.81
C LYS A 129 -15.15 -29.08 -5.64
N ARG A 130 -15.19 -28.03 -6.43
CA ARG A 130 -16.31 -27.75 -7.34
C ARG A 130 -16.46 -28.79 -8.42
N LYS A 131 -15.35 -29.30 -8.94
CA LYS A 131 -15.37 -30.31 -10.00
C LYS A 131 -15.84 -31.68 -9.50
N LYS A 132 -15.83 -31.93 -8.20
CA LYS A 132 -16.25 -33.20 -7.61
C LYS A 132 -17.75 -33.31 -7.40
N ARG A 133 -18.47 -32.29 -7.74
CA ARG A 133 -19.92 -32.33 -7.77
C ARG A 133 -20.38 -32.87 -9.14
#